data_f3aaf6e6876ff43f64f09b3f68b65aec
#
_entry.id   f3aaf6e6876ff43f64f09b3f68b65aec
#
_cell.length_a   1.000
_cell.length_b   1.000
_cell.length_c   1.000
_cell.angle_alpha   90.00
_cell.angle_beta   90.00
_cell.angle_gamma   90.00
#
_symmetry.space_group_name_H-M   'P 1'
#
loop_
_entity.id
_entity.type
_entity.pdbx_description
1 polymer ?
#
loop_
_entity_poly.entity_id
_entity_poly.type
_entity_poly.pdbx_seq_one_letter_code
_entity_poly.pdbx_strand_id
1 'polypeptide(L)'
;QALNPGIVKKLMEFALEEEAMIHVLSERSIVQRDQQSHMADFHMGIYQTMFDKITDKLENIYNSFCQEPFPVLKLNLYHKDEYSRARTVERIKAAGLETALALAESTSLECSAKGIDKGVGLKKLCEHLGLPLEQTIAVGDADNDTMALKTAGLAIAMGNATEPVKALADVIVADCDHNGCAEAIDKYLLAENRPQKPV
;
A
#
# COMPACT_ATOMS: atom_id res chain seq x y z
N GLN A 1 0.89 13.34 -4.47
CA GLN A 1 -0.32 14.17 -4.31
C GLN A 1 -0.98 13.84 -2.97
N ALA A 2 -1.29 14.86 -2.18
CA ALA A 2 -1.96 14.69 -0.91
C ALA A 2 -3.47 14.43 -1.10
N LEU A 3 -4.05 13.71 -0.16
CA LEU A 3 -5.50 13.56 0.00
C LEU A 3 -6.13 14.92 0.36
N ASN A 4 -7.37 15.13 -0.07
CA ASN A 4 -8.16 16.30 0.36
C ASN A 4 -8.36 16.24 1.89
N PRO A 5 -8.13 17.34 2.64
CA PRO A 5 -8.27 17.35 4.11
C PRO A 5 -9.65 16.90 4.62
N GLY A 6 -10.73 17.26 3.90
CA GLY A 6 -12.08 16.81 4.23
C GLY A 6 -12.26 15.29 4.08
N ILE A 7 -11.61 14.70 3.07
CA ILE A 7 -11.59 13.25 2.89
C ILE A 7 -10.78 12.59 4.01
N VAL A 8 -9.59 13.11 4.32
CA VAL A 8 -8.76 12.59 5.42
C VAL A 8 -9.53 12.55 6.73
N LYS A 9 -10.22 13.66 7.07
CA LYS A 9 -11.03 13.73 8.27
C LYS A 9 -12.10 12.63 8.29
N LYS A 10 -12.83 12.43 7.18
CA LYS A 10 -13.85 11.39 7.09
C LYS A 10 -13.30 9.98 7.19
N LEU A 11 -12.15 9.71 6.56
CA LEU A 11 -11.47 8.43 6.66
C LEU A 11 -11.05 8.11 8.11
N MET A 12 -10.51 9.12 8.82
CA MET A 12 -10.17 8.98 10.24
C MET A 12 -11.41 8.77 11.11
N GLU A 13 -12.53 9.46 10.85
CA GLU A 13 -13.80 9.25 11.55
C GLU A 13 -14.27 7.79 11.41
N PHE A 14 -14.27 7.25 10.19
CA PHE A 14 -14.67 5.86 9.93
C PHE A 14 -13.71 4.86 10.58
N ALA A 15 -12.40 5.16 10.59
CA ALA A 15 -11.42 4.32 11.28
C ALA A 15 -11.66 4.29 12.80
N LEU A 16 -11.99 5.44 13.42
CA LEU A 16 -12.29 5.53 14.84
C LEU A 16 -13.58 4.78 15.21
N GLU A 17 -14.62 4.83 14.36
CA GLU A 17 -15.86 4.07 14.58
C GLU A 17 -15.65 2.55 14.54
N GLU A 18 -14.66 2.07 13.79
CA GLU A 18 -14.28 0.66 13.71
C GLU A 18 -13.08 0.31 14.60
N GLU A 19 -12.66 1.24 15.48
CA GLU A 19 -11.49 1.09 16.36
C GLU A 19 -10.23 0.65 15.60
N ALA A 20 -10.07 1.06 14.35
CA ALA A 20 -8.90 0.72 13.55
C ALA A 20 -7.69 1.58 13.93
N MET A 21 -6.50 1.00 13.83
CA MET A 21 -5.25 1.75 14.00
C MET A 21 -5.03 2.65 12.78
N ILE A 22 -4.70 3.91 13.04
CA ILE A 22 -4.45 4.92 12.02
C ILE A 22 -2.95 5.13 11.87
N HIS A 23 -2.46 4.97 10.63
CA HIS A 23 -1.08 5.28 10.25
C HIS A 23 -1.09 6.26 9.09
N VAL A 24 -0.56 7.45 9.34
CA VAL A 24 -0.44 8.52 8.34
C VAL A 24 0.94 8.49 7.71
N LEU A 25 0.99 8.49 6.39
CA LEU A 25 2.20 8.69 5.60
C LEU A 25 2.15 10.06 4.92
N SER A 26 3.13 10.88 5.23
CA SER A 26 3.38 12.19 4.64
C SER A 26 4.87 12.30 4.30
N GLU A 27 5.52 13.43 4.56
CA GLU A 27 6.98 13.51 4.69
C GLU A 27 7.49 12.78 5.94
N ARG A 28 6.57 12.48 6.85
CA ARG A 28 6.77 11.77 8.11
C ARG A 28 5.82 10.58 8.16
N SER A 29 6.19 9.57 8.94
CA SER A 29 5.37 8.41 9.29
C SER A 29 4.79 8.64 10.69
N ILE A 30 3.46 8.75 10.83
CA ILE A 30 2.81 9.21 12.05
C ILE A 30 1.78 8.18 12.53
N VAL A 31 1.83 7.83 13.81
CA VAL A 31 0.89 6.91 14.46
C VAL A 31 0.35 7.48 15.77
N GLN A 32 -0.76 6.95 16.26
CA GLN A 32 -1.27 7.28 17.59
C GLN A 32 -0.54 6.44 18.65
N ARG A 33 -0.11 7.09 19.74
CA ARG A 33 0.78 6.50 20.74
C ARG A 33 0.19 5.24 21.40
N ASP A 34 -1.07 5.30 21.80
CA ASP A 34 -1.75 4.17 22.45
C ASP A 34 -1.96 3.01 21.46
N GLN A 35 -2.37 3.28 20.23
CA GLN A 35 -2.54 2.25 19.19
C GLN A 35 -1.20 1.59 18.84
N GLN A 36 -0.12 2.38 18.77
CA GLN A 36 1.21 1.86 18.48
C GLN A 36 1.71 0.92 19.61
N SER A 37 1.34 1.13 20.85
CA SER A 37 1.68 0.21 21.94
C SER A 37 0.90 -1.11 21.93
N HIS A 38 -0.16 -1.21 21.12
CA HIS A 38 -1.04 -2.37 20.99
C HIS A 38 -1.14 -2.90 19.55
N MET A 39 -0.07 -2.76 18.75
CA MET A 39 -0.07 -3.12 17.33
C MET A 39 -0.42 -4.59 17.06
N ALA A 40 -0.21 -5.49 18.03
CA ALA A 40 -0.59 -6.90 17.90
C ALA A 40 -2.11 -7.09 17.71
N ASP A 41 -2.93 -6.20 18.31
CA ASP A 41 -4.40 -6.24 18.17
C ASP A 41 -4.87 -5.94 16.75
N PHE A 42 -4.00 -5.36 15.93
CA PHE A 42 -4.22 -5.00 14.54
C PHE A 42 -3.41 -5.87 13.56
N HIS A 43 -2.93 -7.03 14.00
CA HIS A 43 -2.06 -7.94 13.25
C HIS A 43 -0.71 -7.33 12.81
N MET A 44 -0.32 -6.20 13.40
CA MET A 44 0.88 -5.44 13.06
C MET A 44 2.03 -5.65 14.08
N GLY A 45 1.90 -6.61 15.00
CA GLY A 45 2.88 -6.84 16.08
C GLY A 45 4.29 -7.16 15.59
N ILE A 46 4.44 -7.85 14.45
CA ILE A 46 5.75 -8.16 13.86
C ILE A 46 6.52 -6.90 13.43
N TYR A 47 5.83 -5.79 13.18
CA TYR A 47 6.42 -4.51 12.79
C TYR A 47 6.68 -3.57 13.96
N GLN A 48 6.36 -3.97 15.21
CA GLN A 48 6.47 -3.13 16.41
C GLN A 48 7.83 -2.44 16.52
N THR A 49 8.93 -3.21 16.45
CA THR A 49 10.30 -2.68 16.58
C THR A 49 10.65 -1.66 15.48
N MET A 50 10.12 -1.85 14.28
CA MET A 50 10.31 -0.91 13.16
C MET A 50 9.54 0.38 13.44
N PHE A 51 8.26 0.28 13.77
CA PHE A 51 7.42 1.45 14.07
C PHE A 51 7.94 2.26 15.26
N ASP A 52 8.50 1.60 16.28
CA ASP A 52 9.12 2.27 17.43
C ASP A 52 10.23 3.25 17.01
N LYS A 53 10.98 2.89 15.95
CA LYS A 53 12.14 3.63 15.48
C LYS A 53 11.83 4.71 14.45
N ILE A 54 10.84 4.47 13.58
CA ILE A 54 10.64 5.30 12.38
C ILE A 54 9.39 6.16 12.42
N THR A 55 8.50 5.98 13.43
CA THR A 55 7.25 6.73 13.47
C THR A 55 7.27 7.84 14.51
N ASP A 56 6.71 8.98 14.14
CA ASP A 56 6.31 10.02 15.08
C ASP A 56 5.02 9.63 15.79
N LYS A 57 4.91 9.92 17.06
CA LYS A 57 3.81 9.49 17.91
C LYS A 57 3.01 10.68 18.39
N LEU A 58 1.75 10.79 17.97
CA LEU A 58 0.81 11.77 18.46
C LEU A 58 -0.10 11.14 19.53
N GLU A 59 -0.52 11.92 20.51
CA GLU A 59 -1.47 11.45 21.54
C GLU A 59 -2.85 11.19 20.92
N ASN A 60 -3.28 12.04 20.00
CA ASN A 60 -4.53 11.86 19.23
C ASN A 60 -4.37 12.42 17.83
N ILE A 61 -4.23 11.53 16.84
CA ILE A 61 -4.00 11.92 15.43
C ILE A 61 -5.19 12.72 14.89
N TYR A 62 -6.42 12.28 15.14
CA TYR A 62 -7.62 12.93 14.65
C TYR A 62 -7.75 14.36 15.17
N ASN A 63 -7.60 14.56 16.49
CA ASN A 63 -7.67 15.90 17.07
C ASN A 63 -6.54 16.79 16.57
N SER A 64 -5.32 16.28 16.50
CA SER A 64 -4.17 17.04 15.96
C SER A 64 -4.43 17.48 14.51
N PHE A 65 -4.93 16.57 13.67
CA PHE A 65 -5.28 16.88 12.29
C PHE A 65 -6.42 17.89 12.17
N CYS A 66 -7.43 17.81 13.05
CA CYS A 66 -8.55 18.79 13.05
C CYS A 66 -8.12 20.18 13.51
N GLN A 67 -7.15 20.29 14.42
CA GLN A 67 -6.62 21.56 14.91
C GLN A 67 -5.71 22.23 13.88
N GLU A 68 -4.79 21.47 13.33
CA GLU A 68 -3.82 21.93 12.34
C GLU A 68 -3.65 20.86 11.25
N PRO A 69 -4.42 20.95 10.15
CA PRO A 69 -4.32 19.98 9.05
C PRO A 69 -2.93 19.98 8.40
N PHE A 70 -2.37 18.81 8.24
CA PHE A 70 -1.09 18.59 7.57
C PHE A 70 -1.26 17.71 6.33
N PRO A 71 -0.32 17.74 5.35
CA PRO A 71 -0.41 16.91 4.15
C PRO A 71 -0.44 15.42 4.49
N VAL A 72 -1.41 14.69 3.94
CA VAL A 72 -1.51 13.23 4.04
C VAL A 72 -1.41 12.65 2.64
N LEU A 73 -0.32 11.94 2.36
CA LEU A 73 -0.08 11.30 1.06
C LEU A 73 -0.76 9.94 0.96
N LYS A 74 -0.77 9.21 2.08
CA LYS A 74 -1.44 7.92 2.22
C LYS A 74 -1.93 7.77 3.67
N LEU A 75 -3.09 7.17 3.83
CA LEU A 75 -3.64 6.78 5.13
C LEU A 75 -3.80 5.26 5.13
N ASN A 76 -3.06 4.58 5.99
CA ASN A 76 -3.23 3.15 6.21
C ASN A 76 -4.10 2.95 7.45
N LEU A 77 -5.13 2.13 7.30
CA LEU A 77 -6.06 1.75 8.34
C LEU A 77 -5.91 0.25 8.60
N TYR A 78 -5.47 -0.11 9.80
CA TYR A 78 -5.30 -1.50 10.20
C TYR A 78 -6.46 -1.89 11.12
N HIS A 79 -7.30 -2.80 10.66
CA HIS A 79 -8.49 -3.26 11.37
C HIS A 79 -8.19 -4.50 12.19
N LYS A 80 -9.03 -4.76 13.18
CA LYS A 80 -8.93 -5.96 14.02
C LYS A 80 -9.35 -7.23 13.27
N ASP A 81 -10.22 -7.07 12.27
CA ASP A 81 -10.74 -8.18 11.46
C ASP A 81 -11.19 -7.70 10.06
N GLU A 82 -11.47 -8.65 9.17
CA GLU A 82 -11.91 -8.38 7.80
C GLU A 82 -13.31 -7.73 7.73
N TYR A 83 -14.17 -7.98 8.71
CA TYR A 83 -15.54 -7.44 8.73
C TYR A 83 -15.51 -5.94 9.05
N SER A 84 -14.72 -5.52 10.03
CA SER A 84 -14.53 -4.09 10.35
C SER A 84 -13.90 -3.34 9.17
N ARG A 85 -12.92 -3.93 8.48
CA ARG A 85 -12.37 -3.38 7.24
C ARG A 85 -13.46 -3.23 6.15
N ALA A 86 -14.28 -4.27 5.94
CA ALA A 86 -15.34 -4.25 4.95
C ALA A 86 -16.35 -3.12 5.24
N ARG A 87 -16.77 -2.94 6.52
CA ARG A 87 -17.65 -1.83 6.91
C ARG A 87 -17.05 -0.47 6.64
N THR A 88 -15.74 -0.27 6.89
CA THR A 88 -15.04 0.97 6.53
C THR A 88 -15.10 1.21 5.03
N VAL A 89 -14.83 0.20 4.21
CA VAL A 89 -14.90 0.31 2.73
C VAL A 89 -16.32 0.68 2.26
N GLU A 90 -17.35 0.06 2.83
CA GLU A 90 -18.74 0.36 2.51
C GLU A 90 -19.12 1.80 2.88
N ARG A 91 -18.70 2.30 4.03
CA ARG A 91 -18.90 3.70 4.45
C ARG A 91 -18.22 4.68 3.53
N ILE A 92 -16.99 4.42 3.11
CA ILE A 92 -16.25 5.25 2.15
C ILE A 92 -17.01 5.34 0.82
N LYS A 93 -17.49 4.20 0.32
CA LYS A 93 -18.29 4.12 -0.92
C LYS A 93 -19.64 4.85 -0.77
N ALA A 94 -20.36 4.61 0.32
CA ALA A 94 -21.67 5.24 0.59
C ALA A 94 -21.54 6.77 0.74
N ALA A 95 -20.44 7.25 1.31
CA ALA A 95 -20.15 8.68 1.44
C ALA A 95 -19.64 9.32 0.12
N GLY A 96 -19.44 8.55 -0.94
CA GLY A 96 -18.95 9.03 -2.23
C GLY A 96 -17.57 9.66 -2.15
N LEU A 97 -16.71 9.21 -1.23
CA LEU A 97 -15.38 9.79 -1.07
C LEU A 97 -14.50 9.44 -2.27
N GLU A 98 -13.97 10.46 -2.94
CA GLU A 98 -13.06 10.30 -4.08
C GLU A 98 -11.64 9.96 -3.60
N THR A 99 -11.39 8.69 -3.34
CA THR A 99 -10.12 8.14 -2.90
C THR A 99 -9.81 6.84 -3.64
N ALA A 100 -8.53 6.55 -3.84
CA ALA A 100 -8.08 5.24 -4.28
C ALA A 100 -7.94 4.34 -3.04
N LEU A 101 -8.55 3.16 -3.10
CA LEU A 101 -8.50 2.15 -2.06
C LEU A 101 -7.72 0.95 -2.57
N ALA A 102 -6.82 0.40 -1.75
CA ALA A 102 -6.19 -0.87 -2.00
C ALA A 102 -6.25 -1.74 -0.73
N LEU A 103 -6.59 -3.01 -0.92
CA LEU A 103 -6.58 -4.01 0.13
C LEU A 103 -5.17 -4.58 0.20
N ALA A 104 -4.47 -4.31 1.30
CA ALA A 104 -3.18 -4.89 1.59
C ALA A 104 -3.36 -5.79 2.81
N GLU A 105 -2.79 -6.96 2.78
CA GLU A 105 -2.97 -7.97 3.83
C GLU A 105 -4.46 -8.27 4.13
N SER A 106 -4.75 -9.11 5.12
CA SER A 106 -6.13 -9.53 5.42
C SER A 106 -6.99 -8.43 6.04
N THR A 107 -6.40 -7.51 6.81
CA THR A 107 -7.13 -6.51 7.61
C THR A 107 -6.75 -5.06 7.30
N SER A 108 -5.77 -4.85 6.41
CA SER A 108 -5.26 -3.51 6.08
C SER A 108 -6.03 -2.87 4.93
N LEU A 109 -6.29 -1.57 5.04
CA LEU A 109 -6.88 -0.73 4.00
C LEU A 109 -5.97 0.47 3.76
N GLU A 110 -5.45 0.57 2.55
CA GLU A 110 -4.67 1.71 2.10
C GLU A 110 -5.56 2.71 1.38
N CYS A 111 -5.53 3.97 1.80
CA CYS A 111 -6.28 5.06 1.19
C CYS A 111 -5.30 6.11 0.63
N SER A 112 -5.39 6.38 -0.68
CA SER A 112 -4.58 7.36 -1.39
C SER A 112 -5.47 8.34 -2.14
N ALA A 113 -4.92 9.44 -2.63
CA ALA A 113 -5.67 10.36 -3.49
C ALA A 113 -6.16 9.64 -4.76
N LYS A 114 -7.36 9.99 -5.22
CA LYS A 114 -7.94 9.42 -6.45
C LYS A 114 -6.96 9.50 -7.61
N GLY A 115 -6.76 8.39 -8.31
CA GLY A 115 -5.85 8.27 -9.43
C GLY A 115 -4.36 8.19 -9.04
N ILE A 116 -4.06 7.98 -7.75
CA ILE A 116 -2.70 7.71 -7.26
C ILE A 116 -2.60 6.26 -6.84
N ASP A 117 -1.73 5.52 -7.51
CA ASP A 117 -1.40 4.13 -7.28
C ASP A 117 0.08 3.85 -7.60
N LYS A 118 0.54 2.62 -7.39
CA LYS A 118 1.94 2.24 -7.67
C LYS A 118 2.28 2.32 -9.17
N GLY A 119 1.32 2.15 -10.07
CA GLY A 119 1.54 2.31 -11.52
C GLY A 119 1.81 3.76 -11.91
N VAL A 120 1.07 4.71 -11.33
CA VAL A 120 1.33 6.15 -11.49
C VAL A 120 2.70 6.51 -10.93
N GLY A 121 3.07 5.92 -9.79
CA GLY A 121 4.41 6.09 -9.19
C GLY A 121 5.50 5.61 -10.15
N LEU A 122 5.35 4.42 -10.73
CA LEU A 122 6.29 3.85 -11.69
C LEU A 122 6.44 4.74 -12.94
N LYS A 123 5.32 5.21 -13.52
CA LYS A 123 5.34 6.12 -14.65
C LYS A 123 6.15 7.39 -14.37
N LYS A 124 5.86 8.05 -13.26
CA LYS A 124 6.58 9.28 -12.86
C LYS A 124 8.06 9.04 -12.61
N LEU A 125 8.41 7.89 -12.02
CA LEU A 125 9.80 7.51 -11.83
C LEU A 125 10.52 7.33 -13.17
N CYS A 126 9.90 6.62 -14.11
CA CYS A 126 10.43 6.43 -15.45
C CYS A 126 10.59 7.75 -16.22
N GLU A 127 9.59 8.63 -16.15
CA GLU A 127 9.67 9.99 -16.73
C GLU A 127 10.84 10.78 -16.13
N HIS A 128 11.02 10.73 -14.81
CA HIS A 128 12.12 11.44 -14.13
C HIS A 128 13.51 10.89 -14.52
N LEU A 129 13.62 9.58 -14.71
CA LEU A 129 14.87 8.92 -15.06
C LEU A 129 15.12 8.86 -16.56
N GLY A 130 14.17 9.28 -17.40
CA GLY A 130 14.26 9.16 -18.86
C GLY A 130 14.28 7.70 -19.36
N LEU A 131 13.63 6.79 -18.62
CA LEU A 131 13.55 5.37 -18.94
C LEU A 131 12.19 5.03 -19.56
N PRO A 132 12.14 4.22 -20.64
CA PRO A 132 10.90 3.72 -21.17
C PRO A 132 10.29 2.65 -20.26
N LEU A 133 8.97 2.62 -20.15
CA LEU A 133 8.24 1.65 -19.30
C LEU A 133 8.51 0.20 -19.68
N GLU A 134 8.75 -0.06 -20.96
CA GLU A 134 9.07 -1.37 -21.52
C GLU A 134 10.38 -1.96 -20.97
N GLN A 135 11.23 -1.12 -20.38
CA GLN A 135 12.48 -1.54 -19.73
C GLN A 135 12.33 -1.75 -18.22
N THR A 136 11.13 -1.67 -17.69
CA THR A 136 10.87 -1.86 -16.26
C THR A 136 10.40 -3.26 -15.94
N ILE A 137 10.73 -3.70 -14.74
CA ILE A 137 10.22 -4.94 -14.13
C ILE A 137 9.48 -4.55 -12.85
N ALA A 138 8.24 -5.00 -12.71
CA ALA A 138 7.51 -4.91 -11.45
C ALA A 138 7.34 -6.30 -10.84
N VAL A 139 7.61 -6.41 -9.54
CA VAL A 139 7.37 -7.64 -8.75
C VAL A 139 6.32 -7.31 -7.71
N GLY A 140 5.30 -8.15 -7.56
CA GLY A 140 4.22 -7.90 -6.62
C GLY A 140 3.50 -9.16 -6.16
N ASP A 141 2.73 -9.05 -5.08
CA ASP A 141 2.00 -10.17 -4.47
C ASP A 141 0.56 -9.82 -4.06
N ALA A 142 0.22 -8.54 -3.93
CA ALA A 142 -1.07 -8.08 -3.39
C ALA A 142 -1.79 -7.09 -4.32
N ASP A 143 -3.03 -6.77 -4.00
CA ASP A 143 -3.90 -5.89 -4.79
C ASP A 143 -3.28 -4.51 -5.06
N ASN A 144 -2.55 -3.96 -4.09
CA ASN A 144 -1.87 -2.67 -4.22
C ASN A 144 -0.74 -2.66 -5.28
N ASP A 145 -0.27 -3.83 -5.75
CA ASP A 145 0.73 -3.97 -6.81
C ASP A 145 0.13 -4.06 -8.21
N THR A 146 -1.17 -4.30 -8.30
CA THR A 146 -1.89 -4.54 -9.56
C THR A 146 -1.58 -3.49 -10.63
N MET A 147 -1.58 -2.22 -10.27
CA MET A 147 -1.35 -1.15 -11.24
C MET A 147 0.12 -1.01 -11.63
N ALA A 148 1.06 -1.34 -10.74
CA ALA A 148 2.49 -1.41 -11.09
C ALA A 148 2.74 -2.55 -12.07
N LEU A 149 2.18 -3.73 -11.82
CA LEU A 149 2.29 -4.91 -12.71
C LEU A 149 1.71 -4.60 -14.10
N LYS A 150 0.52 -3.99 -14.17
CA LYS A 150 -0.09 -3.61 -15.45
C LYS A 150 0.70 -2.55 -16.21
N THR A 151 1.50 -1.75 -15.53
CA THR A 151 2.22 -0.61 -16.11
C THR A 151 3.62 -0.99 -16.57
N ALA A 152 4.26 -1.95 -15.90
CA ALA A 152 5.63 -2.36 -16.18
C ALA A 152 5.77 -3.08 -17.53
N GLY A 153 6.99 -3.05 -18.09
CA GLY A 153 7.37 -3.82 -19.27
C GLY A 153 7.35 -5.32 -19.02
N LEU A 154 7.72 -5.76 -17.82
CA LEU A 154 7.59 -7.15 -17.38
C LEU A 154 6.93 -7.20 -16.00
N ALA A 155 5.82 -7.92 -15.91
CA ALA A 155 5.07 -8.14 -14.68
C ALA A 155 5.44 -9.50 -14.07
N ILE A 156 5.93 -9.52 -12.84
CA ILE A 156 6.30 -10.73 -12.11
C ILE A 156 5.44 -10.85 -10.85
N ALA A 157 4.72 -11.95 -10.69
CA ALA A 157 4.02 -12.27 -9.45
C ALA A 157 4.89 -13.15 -8.55
N MET A 158 4.85 -12.90 -7.24
CA MET A 158 5.42 -13.80 -6.24
C MET A 158 4.59 -15.09 -6.13
N GLY A 159 5.21 -16.20 -5.76
CA GLY A 159 4.53 -17.49 -5.59
C GLY A 159 3.39 -17.46 -4.55
N ASN A 160 3.53 -16.63 -3.51
CA ASN A 160 2.51 -16.37 -2.49
C ASN A 160 1.48 -15.29 -2.91
N ALA A 161 1.55 -14.76 -4.14
CA ALA A 161 0.60 -13.74 -4.60
C ALA A 161 -0.84 -14.28 -4.66
N THR A 162 -1.79 -13.37 -4.55
CA THR A 162 -3.22 -13.70 -4.74
C THR A 162 -3.50 -14.12 -6.19
N GLU A 163 -4.51 -14.98 -6.40
CA GLU A 163 -4.84 -15.47 -7.75
C GLU A 163 -5.13 -14.34 -8.76
N PRO A 164 -5.84 -13.24 -8.40
CA PRO A 164 -5.98 -12.09 -9.30
C PRO A 164 -4.65 -11.44 -9.72
N VAL A 165 -3.68 -11.39 -8.82
CA VAL A 165 -2.35 -10.83 -9.11
C VAL A 165 -1.55 -11.77 -10.00
N LYS A 166 -1.56 -13.08 -9.73
CA LYS A 166 -0.93 -14.10 -10.59
C LYS A 166 -1.49 -14.08 -12.02
N ALA A 167 -2.80 -13.89 -12.16
CA ALA A 167 -3.46 -13.81 -13.47
C ALA A 167 -3.06 -12.60 -14.31
N LEU A 168 -2.47 -11.56 -13.71
CA LEU A 168 -1.99 -10.36 -14.40
C LEU A 168 -0.51 -10.43 -14.76
N ALA A 169 0.23 -11.36 -14.17
CA ALA A 169 1.67 -11.45 -14.33
C ALA A 169 2.05 -12.19 -15.62
N ASP A 170 3.15 -11.73 -16.23
CA ASP A 170 3.78 -12.43 -17.35
C ASP A 170 4.54 -13.67 -16.85
N VAL A 171 5.01 -13.63 -15.58
CA VAL A 171 5.82 -14.67 -14.95
C VAL A 171 5.44 -14.82 -13.48
N ILE A 172 5.55 -16.03 -12.96
CA ILE A 172 5.46 -16.33 -11.52
C ILE A 172 6.80 -16.87 -11.06
N VAL A 173 7.36 -16.30 -9.99
CA VAL A 173 8.59 -16.75 -9.33
C VAL A 173 8.26 -17.47 -8.02
N ALA A 174 9.29 -17.93 -7.28
CA ALA A 174 9.12 -18.52 -5.97
C ALA A 174 8.43 -17.54 -4.98
N ASP A 175 7.95 -18.03 -3.87
CA ASP A 175 7.31 -17.22 -2.82
C ASP A 175 8.35 -16.45 -1.98
N CYS A 176 7.84 -15.67 -1.02
CA CYS A 176 8.67 -14.84 -0.14
C CYS A 176 9.61 -15.65 0.77
N ASP A 177 9.25 -16.89 1.11
CA ASP A 177 10.05 -17.78 1.95
C ASP A 177 11.12 -18.54 1.15
N HIS A 178 11.00 -18.57 -0.18
CA HIS A 178 11.88 -19.29 -1.11
C HIS A 178 12.65 -18.34 -2.06
N ASN A 179 12.94 -17.11 -1.60
CA ASN A 179 13.75 -16.14 -2.34
C ASN A 179 13.21 -15.73 -3.72
N GLY A 180 11.89 -15.64 -3.90
CA GLY A 180 11.27 -15.25 -5.17
C GLY A 180 11.76 -13.91 -5.74
N CYS A 181 12.00 -12.90 -4.90
CA CYS A 181 12.59 -11.64 -5.35
C CYS A 181 14.01 -11.79 -5.90
N ALA A 182 14.85 -12.63 -5.27
CA ALA A 182 16.19 -12.92 -5.77
C ALA A 182 16.11 -13.64 -7.12
N GLU A 183 15.20 -14.63 -7.26
CA GLU A 183 14.94 -15.29 -8.53
C GLU A 183 14.54 -14.31 -9.63
N ALA A 184 13.66 -13.35 -9.32
CA ALA A 184 13.25 -12.31 -10.26
C ALA A 184 14.45 -11.46 -10.72
N ILE A 185 15.32 -11.06 -9.81
CA ILE A 185 16.52 -10.29 -10.12
C ILE A 185 17.50 -11.11 -10.98
N ASP A 186 17.83 -12.31 -10.55
CA ASP A 186 18.84 -13.13 -11.23
C ASP A 186 18.42 -13.52 -12.65
N LYS A 187 17.16 -13.97 -12.81
CA LYS A 187 16.67 -14.48 -14.10
C LYS A 187 16.24 -13.40 -15.08
N TYR A 188 15.68 -12.29 -14.57
CA TYR A 188 15.01 -11.31 -15.45
C TYR A 188 15.70 -9.94 -15.47
N LEU A 189 16.54 -9.60 -14.48
CA LEU A 189 17.27 -8.34 -14.46
C LEU A 189 18.75 -8.52 -14.81
N LEU A 190 19.44 -9.52 -14.26
CA LEU A 190 20.87 -9.71 -14.41
C LEU A 190 21.28 -10.72 -15.49
N ALA A 191 20.37 -11.58 -15.95
CA ALA A 191 20.70 -12.56 -16.98
C ALA A 191 21.13 -11.89 -18.29
N GLU A 192 22.18 -12.39 -18.94
CA GLU A 192 22.67 -11.90 -20.24
C GLU A 192 21.64 -12.05 -21.35
N ASN A 193 20.85 -13.15 -21.33
CA ASN A 193 19.74 -13.42 -22.24
C ASN A 193 18.43 -13.27 -21.48
N ARG A 194 17.97 -12.04 -21.28
CA ARG A 194 16.70 -11.77 -20.56
C ARG A 194 15.53 -12.36 -21.32
N PRO A 195 14.68 -13.19 -20.69
CA PRO A 195 13.40 -13.57 -21.27
C PRO A 195 12.60 -12.29 -21.53
N GLN A 196 12.18 -12.11 -22.77
CA GLN A 196 11.27 -11.03 -23.11
C GLN A 196 9.84 -11.44 -22.75
N LYS A 197 8.95 -10.45 -22.64
CA LYS A 197 7.53 -10.68 -22.42
C LYS A 197 7.03 -11.73 -23.42
N PRO A 198 6.33 -12.79 -22.98
CA PRO A 198 5.70 -13.72 -23.90
C PRO A 198 4.78 -12.97 -24.86
N VAL A 199 4.92 -13.23 -26.16
CA VAL A 199 4.11 -12.62 -27.22
C VAL A 199 2.71 -13.21 -27.21
#